data_c2d54324c2a986a3532f2c1518b6d822
#
_entry.id   c2d54324c2a986a3532f2c1518b6d822
#
_cell.length_a   1.000
_cell.length_b   1.000
_cell.length_c   1.000
_cell.angle_alpha   90.00
_cell.angle_beta   90.00
_cell.angle_gamma   90.00
#
_symmetry.space_group_name_H-M   'P 1'
#
loop_
_entity.id
_entity.type
_entity.pdbx_description
1 polymer ?
#
loop_
_entity_poly.entity_id
_entity_poly.type
_entity_poly.pdbx_seq_one_letter_code
_entity_poly.pdbx_strand_id
1 'polypeptide(L)'
;MLAAASAVLFGLMSVTVRIGLRGGTRVEVASLVTALTALAVIVAVAVVYLLAGGDLHARGLWPFLLAGVLAPGLSQLFFFQAVRDAGASRTSVVVGIAPLVAVVIALIALDEPAKPVLLIAALAIVAGSVALGLEQERPEGFKHAGIAFALATTFLFASRDDLLRWLATDTKVPPLPAAAVAMVGGAATLATFLLARRRVSPAALRRAWPRFAVPGVLFGASYAFLFEAYYRGRVTVVSPLVATESLFGVLFAVLLLRRSELVGRHVLIGAVLIVTGAAVIGATR
;
A
#
# COMPACT_ATOMS: atom_id res chain seq x y z
N MET A 1 0.18 -13.55 -10.14
CA MET A 1 1.56 -13.06 -10.38
C MET A 1 1.68 -11.56 -10.10
N LEU A 2 0.94 -10.67 -10.79
CA LEU A 2 1.06 -9.20 -10.62
C LEU A 2 0.83 -8.72 -9.18
N ALA A 3 -0.24 -9.17 -8.51
CA ALA A 3 -0.50 -8.84 -7.11
C ALA A 3 0.64 -9.25 -6.17
N ALA A 4 1.21 -10.44 -6.39
CA ALA A 4 2.36 -10.92 -5.62
C ALA A 4 3.64 -10.08 -5.91
N ALA A 5 3.87 -9.69 -7.17
CA ALA A 5 4.98 -8.80 -7.50
C ALA A 5 4.84 -7.43 -6.81
N SER A 6 3.63 -6.86 -6.80
CA SER A 6 3.33 -5.64 -6.05
C SER A 6 3.62 -5.84 -4.55
N ALA A 7 3.15 -6.95 -3.96
CA ALA A 7 3.35 -7.25 -2.54
C ALA A 7 4.84 -7.39 -2.16
N VAL A 8 5.65 -8.07 -2.97
CA VAL A 8 7.10 -8.19 -2.77
C VAL A 8 7.77 -6.82 -2.75
N LEU A 9 7.49 -6.00 -3.78
CA LEU A 9 8.09 -4.67 -3.91
C LEU A 9 7.68 -3.74 -2.76
N PHE A 10 6.40 -3.79 -2.36
CA PHE A 10 5.90 -2.97 -1.26
C PHE A 10 6.48 -3.43 0.09
N GLY A 11 6.60 -4.73 0.32
CA GLY A 11 7.26 -5.27 1.51
C GLY A 11 8.73 -4.82 1.60
N LEU A 12 9.47 -4.87 0.47
CA LEU A 12 10.86 -4.37 0.42
C LEU A 12 10.92 -2.85 0.61
N MET A 13 9.99 -2.10 0.01
CA MET A 13 9.85 -0.65 0.20
C MET A 13 9.69 -0.32 1.69
N SER A 14 8.81 -1.00 2.41
CA SER A 14 8.55 -0.77 3.83
C SER A 14 9.83 -0.90 4.67
N VAL A 15 10.65 -1.91 4.40
CA VAL A 15 11.92 -2.13 5.12
C VAL A 15 12.95 -1.06 4.77
N THR A 16 13.07 -0.69 3.49
CA THR A 16 14.00 0.36 3.05
C THR A 16 13.61 1.74 3.60
N VAL A 17 12.32 2.06 3.72
CA VAL A 17 11.81 3.25 4.43
C VAL A 17 12.26 3.22 5.90
N ARG A 18 12.08 2.07 6.59
CA ARG A 18 12.49 1.92 7.99
C ARG A 18 14.00 2.16 8.17
N ILE A 19 14.83 1.64 7.27
CA ILE A 19 16.27 1.89 7.26
C ILE A 19 16.58 3.39 7.10
N GLY A 20 15.91 4.05 6.14
CA GLY A 20 16.08 5.49 5.88
C GLY A 20 15.69 6.36 7.09
N LEU A 21 14.66 5.98 7.82
CA LEU A 21 14.17 6.72 8.99
C LEU A 21 15.10 6.62 10.20
N ARG A 22 15.92 5.57 10.33
CA ARG A 22 16.94 5.48 11.40
C ARG A 22 17.92 6.65 11.40
N GLY A 23 18.08 7.34 10.28
CA GLY A 23 18.89 8.54 10.16
C GLY A 23 18.25 9.82 10.71
N GLY A 24 17.14 9.74 11.46
CA GLY A 24 16.47 10.89 12.10
C GLY A 24 15.69 11.78 11.12
N THR A 25 15.44 11.33 9.90
CA THR A 25 14.62 12.07 8.94
C THR A 25 13.16 12.10 9.41
N ARG A 26 12.55 13.29 9.36
CA ARG A 26 11.12 13.41 9.69
C ARG A 26 10.27 12.60 8.72
N VAL A 27 9.27 11.91 9.25
CA VAL A 27 8.40 11.01 8.51
C VAL A 27 7.68 11.74 7.36
N GLU A 28 7.25 12.98 7.60
CA GLU A 28 6.59 13.80 6.59
C GLU A 28 7.50 14.07 5.37
N VAL A 29 8.79 14.36 5.62
CA VAL A 29 9.78 14.60 4.55
C VAL A 29 10.05 13.28 3.80
N ALA A 30 10.21 12.20 4.53
CA ALA A 30 10.42 10.85 3.99
C ALA A 30 9.28 10.45 3.03
N SER A 31 8.02 10.65 3.47
CA SER A 31 6.84 10.34 2.66
C SER A 31 6.79 11.13 1.36
N LEU A 32 7.01 12.45 1.45
CA LEU A 32 6.93 13.29 0.26
C LEU A 32 8.03 12.93 -0.74
N VAL A 33 9.26 12.69 -0.29
CA VAL A 33 10.35 12.25 -1.18
C VAL A 33 10.03 10.90 -1.81
N THR A 34 9.54 9.94 -1.03
CA THR A 34 9.13 8.62 -1.53
C THR A 34 8.03 8.77 -2.58
N ALA A 35 6.99 9.57 -2.31
CA ALA A 35 5.89 9.79 -3.24
C ALA A 35 6.33 10.51 -4.53
N LEU A 36 7.19 11.53 -4.44
CA LEU A 36 7.71 12.25 -5.62
C LEU A 36 8.61 11.34 -6.47
N THR A 37 9.42 10.49 -5.85
CA THR A 37 10.24 9.52 -6.60
C THR A 37 9.35 8.44 -7.24
N ALA A 38 8.35 7.94 -6.52
CA ALA A 38 7.39 6.99 -7.07
C ALA A 38 6.61 7.59 -8.25
N LEU A 39 6.21 8.87 -8.13
CA LEU A 39 5.59 9.60 -9.24
C LEU A 39 6.52 9.67 -10.46
N ALA A 40 7.78 10.01 -10.27
CA ALA A 40 8.74 10.07 -11.38
C ALA A 40 8.88 8.70 -12.07
N VAL A 41 8.95 7.61 -11.29
CA VAL A 41 9.04 6.25 -11.82
C VAL A 41 7.79 5.86 -12.61
N ILE A 42 6.59 6.04 -12.03
CA ILE A 42 5.37 5.62 -12.70
C ILE A 42 5.07 6.46 -13.94
N VAL A 43 5.40 7.76 -13.92
CA VAL A 43 5.30 8.63 -15.09
C VAL A 43 6.28 8.18 -16.17
N ALA A 44 7.53 7.85 -15.82
CA ALA A 44 8.49 7.32 -16.78
C ALA A 44 8.00 6.02 -17.42
N VAL A 45 7.46 5.10 -16.62
CA VAL A 45 6.87 3.84 -17.13
C VAL A 45 5.67 4.12 -18.04
N ALA A 46 4.78 5.03 -17.66
CA ALA A 46 3.63 5.41 -18.49
C ALA A 46 4.06 6.07 -19.80
N VAL A 47 5.09 6.92 -19.78
CA VAL A 47 5.65 7.54 -20.99
C VAL A 47 6.26 6.48 -21.92
N VAL A 48 7.04 5.54 -21.38
CA VAL A 48 7.60 4.43 -22.17
C VAL A 48 6.48 3.60 -22.81
N TYR A 49 5.42 3.31 -22.05
CA TYR A 49 4.23 2.62 -22.57
C TYR A 49 3.60 3.36 -23.75
N LEU A 50 3.42 4.68 -23.64
CA LEU A 50 2.84 5.51 -24.70
C LEU A 50 3.75 5.60 -25.94
N LEU A 51 5.07 5.74 -25.75
CA LEU A 51 6.05 5.76 -26.82
C LEU A 51 6.13 4.41 -27.57
N ALA A 52 5.82 3.32 -26.87
CA ALA A 52 5.73 1.98 -27.46
C ALA A 52 4.41 1.73 -28.21
N GLY A 53 3.59 2.75 -28.42
CA GLY A 53 2.31 2.65 -29.13
C GLY A 53 1.11 2.31 -28.25
N GLY A 54 1.25 2.46 -26.93
CA GLY A 54 0.13 2.29 -26.00
C GLY A 54 -0.90 3.43 -26.11
N ASP A 55 -2.16 3.12 -25.80
CA ASP A 55 -3.26 4.07 -25.88
C ASP A 55 -3.30 5.03 -24.67
N LEU A 56 -3.78 6.26 -24.91
CA LEU A 56 -4.09 7.23 -23.88
C LEU A 56 -5.55 7.68 -24.00
N HIS A 57 -6.45 7.15 -23.18
CA HIS A 57 -7.84 7.59 -23.12
C HIS A 57 -8.00 8.73 -22.13
N ALA A 58 -7.64 9.95 -22.54
CA ALA A 58 -7.55 11.12 -21.65
C ALA A 58 -8.86 11.50 -20.95
N ARG A 59 -10.02 11.29 -21.60
CA ARG A 59 -11.34 11.66 -21.05
C ARG A 59 -11.72 10.93 -19.77
N GLY A 60 -11.19 9.73 -19.54
CA GLY A 60 -11.47 8.91 -18.34
C GLY A 60 -10.42 9.03 -17.24
N LEU A 61 -9.39 9.88 -17.37
CA LEU A 61 -8.26 9.92 -16.43
C LEU A 61 -8.57 10.63 -15.10
N TRP A 62 -9.43 11.65 -15.10
CA TRP A 62 -9.63 12.49 -13.91
C TRP A 62 -10.14 11.73 -12.67
N PRO A 63 -11.00 10.65 -12.77
CA PRO A 63 -11.43 9.95 -11.57
C PRO A 63 -10.30 9.23 -10.85
N PHE A 64 -9.23 8.87 -11.56
CA PHE A 64 -8.05 8.27 -10.94
C PHE A 64 -7.29 9.23 -10.03
N LEU A 65 -7.44 10.56 -10.20
CA LEU A 65 -6.96 11.54 -9.21
C LEU A 65 -7.61 11.31 -7.84
N LEU A 66 -8.92 11.00 -7.80
CA LEU A 66 -9.62 10.71 -6.56
C LEU A 66 -9.08 9.45 -5.89
N ALA A 67 -8.83 8.39 -6.67
CA ALA A 67 -8.17 7.19 -6.13
C ALA A 67 -6.83 7.54 -5.50
N GLY A 68 -6.05 8.43 -6.11
CA GLY A 68 -4.78 8.92 -5.59
C GLY A 68 -4.92 9.81 -4.35
N VAL A 69 -5.95 10.65 -4.29
CA VAL A 69 -6.27 11.46 -3.10
C VAL A 69 -6.60 10.55 -1.91
N LEU A 70 -7.36 9.47 -2.13
CA LEU A 70 -7.65 8.47 -1.09
C LEU A 70 -6.36 7.77 -0.66
N ALA A 71 -5.65 7.17 -1.60
CA ALA A 71 -4.37 6.51 -1.36
C ALA A 71 -3.46 6.61 -2.61
N PRO A 72 -2.22 7.13 -2.44
CA PRO A 72 -1.50 7.35 -1.19
C PRO A 72 -1.74 8.69 -0.48
N GLY A 73 -2.59 9.58 -0.95
CA GLY A 73 -2.77 10.92 -0.39
C GLY A 73 -3.20 10.95 1.09
N LEU A 74 -4.49 10.88 1.35
CA LEU A 74 -5.05 10.96 2.71
C LEU A 74 -4.67 9.77 3.57
N SER A 75 -4.67 8.56 2.99
CA SER A 75 -4.34 7.35 3.74
C SER A 75 -2.94 7.40 4.35
N GLN A 76 -1.97 7.96 3.65
CA GLN A 76 -0.61 8.09 4.15
C GLN A 76 -0.52 9.10 5.31
N LEU A 77 -1.29 10.19 5.25
CA LEU A 77 -1.36 11.16 6.35
C LEU A 77 -1.96 10.53 7.62
N PHE A 78 -3.05 9.79 7.47
CA PHE A 78 -3.70 9.11 8.58
C PHE A 78 -2.87 7.95 9.12
N PHE A 79 -2.22 7.18 8.23
CA PHE A 79 -1.31 6.11 8.62
C PHE A 79 -0.18 6.63 9.52
N PHE A 80 0.47 7.73 9.14
CA PHE A 80 1.54 8.32 9.96
C PHE A 80 1.04 8.86 11.29
N GLN A 81 -0.15 9.44 11.29
CA GLN A 81 -0.78 9.89 12.52
C GLN A 81 -1.11 8.71 13.44
N ALA A 82 -1.62 7.61 12.88
CA ALA A 82 -1.91 6.38 13.59
C ALA A 82 -0.63 5.78 14.21
N VAL A 83 0.44 5.68 13.42
CA VAL A 83 1.74 5.16 13.91
C VAL A 83 2.30 6.02 15.04
N ARG A 84 2.19 7.34 14.94
CA ARG A 84 2.63 8.26 15.99
C ARG A 84 1.83 8.12 17.28
N ASP A 85 0.50 7.97 17.18
CA ASP A 85 -0.42 8.06 18.33
C ASP A 85 -0.77 6.69 18.92
N ALA A 86 -0.78 5.60 18.13
CA ALA A 86 -1.06 4.24 18.57
C ALA A 86 0.13 3.27 18.49
N GLY A 87 1.20 3.68 17.81
CA GLY A 87 2.37 2.85 17.54
C GLY A 87 2.25 2.00 16.27
N ALA A 88 3.39 1.60 15.72
CA ALA A 88 3.45 0.90 14.43
C ALA A 88 2.72 -0.46 14.46
N SER A 89 2.91 -1.26 15.52
CA SER A 89 2.31 -2.59 15.65
C SER A 89 0.78 -2.54 15.61
N ARG A 90 0.16 -1.71 16.47
CA ARG A 90 -1.31 -1.59 16.52
C ARG A 90 -1.88 -1.03 15.22
N THR A 91 -1.21 -0.05 14.63
CA THR A 91 -1.57 0.48 13.33
C THR A 91 -1.54 -0.62 12.26
N SER A 92 -0.49 -1.43 12.21
CA SER A 92 -0.36 -2.53 11.25
C SER A 92 -1.44 -3.61 11.45
N VAL A 93 -1.80 -3.93 12.70
CA VAL A 93 -2.90 -4.87 13.00
C VAL A 93 -4.23 -4.34 12.45
N VAL A 94 -4.55 -3.08 12.69
CA VAL A 94 -5.81 -2.48 12.23
C VAL A 94 -5.82 -2.33 10.71
N VAL A 95 -4.73 -1.84 10.11
CA VAL A 95 -4.63 -1.68 8.65
C VAL A 95 -4.57 -3.03 7.92
N GLY A 96 -4.03 -4.06 8.58
CA GLY A 96 -4.03 -5.44 8.06
C GLY A 96 -5.42 -6.01 7.79
N ILE A 97 -6.50 -5.38 8.29
CA ILE A 97 -7.89 -5.76 8.02
C ILE A 97 -8.41 -5.15 6.69
N ALA A 98 -7.68 -4.21 6.08
CA ALA A 98 -8.12 -3.53 4.86
C ALA A 98 -8.58 -4.48 3.73
N PRO A 99 -7.93 -5.62 3.46
CA PRO A 99 -8.41 -6.55 2.45
C PRO A 99 -9.78 -7.15 2.72
N LEU A 100 -10.15 -7.36 4.00
CA LEU A 100 -11.52 -7.82 4.34
C LEU A 100 -12.55 -6.72 4.08
N VAL A 101 -12.22 -5.47 4.42
CA VAL A 101 -13.09 -4.32 4.14
C VAL A 101 -13.28 -4.17 2.62
N ALA A 102 -12.21 -4.27 1.84
CA ALA A 102 -12.27 -4.23 0.37
C ALA A 102 -13.13 -5.39 -0.19
N VAL A 103 -12.93 -6.61 0.28
CA VAL A 103 -13.76 -7.76 -0.13
C VAL A 103 -15.25 -7.53 0.17
N VAL A 104 -15.58 -7.00 1.35
CA VAL A 104 -16.98 -6.70 1.71
C VAL A 104 -17.56 -5.63 0.79
N ILE A 105 -16.82 -4.56 0.50
CA ILE A 105 -17.25 -3.50 -0.44
C ILE A 105 -17.44 -4.10 -1.84
N ALA A 106 -16.49 -4.91 -2.32
CA ALA A 106 -16.57 -5.53 -3.64
C ALA A 106 -17.80 -6.45 -3.80
N LEU A 107 -18.14 -7.21 -2.77
CA LEU A 107 -19.32 -8.08 -2.78
C LEU A 107 -20.63 -7.28 -2.83
N ILE A 108 -20.69 -6.12 -2.17
CA ILE A 108 -21.90 -5.30 -2.05
C ILE A 108 -22.04 -4.31 -3.21
N ALA A 109 -20.94 -3.63 -3.57
CA ALA A 109 -20.96 -2.50 -4.50
C ALA A 109 -20.52 -2.87 -5.93
N LEU A 110 -19.73 -3.93 -6.10
CA LEU A 110 -19.24 -4.38 -7.41
C LEU A 110 -19.88 -5.70 -7.86
N ASP A 111 -20.86 -6.23 -7.11
CA ASP A 111 -21.53 -7.50 -7.40
C ASP A 111 -20.53 -8.67 -7.68
N GLU A 112 -19.37 -8.66 -7.02
CA GLU A 112 -18.43 -9.74 -7.17
C GLU A 112 -18.97 -11.05 -6.56
N PRO A 113 -18.78 -12.22 -7.19
CA PRO A 113 -19.33 -13.47 -6.68
C PRO A 113 -18.67 -13.89 -5.37
N ALA A 114 -19.50 -14.14 -4.36
CA ALA A 114 -19.09 -14.67 -3.07
C ALA A 114 -18.71 -16.17 -3.21
N LYS A 115 -17.43 -16.47 -3.44
CA LYS A 115 -16.92 -17.84 -3.42
C LYS A 115 -16.40 -18.17 -2.02
N PRO A 116 -17.03 -19.10 -1.27
CA PRO A 116 -16.65 -19.38 0.12
C PRO A 116 -15.17 -19.70 0.30
N VAL A 117 -14.58 -20.44 -0.64
CA VAL A 117 -13.14 -20.78 -0.61
C VAL A 117 -12.25 -19.55 -0.65
N LEU A 118 -12.59 -18.54 -1.49
CA LEU A 118 -11.83 -17.28 -1.57
C LEU A 118 -12.00 -16.45 -0.29
N LEU A 119 -13.19 -16.45 0.30
CA LEU A 119 -13.46 -15.74 1.56
C LEU A 119 -12.68 -16.34 2.72
N ILE A 120 -12.65 -17.66 2.84
CA ILE A 120 -11.87 -18.37 3.86
C ILE A 120 -10.37 -18.10 3.67
N ALA A 121 -9.90 -18.14 2.44
CA ALA A 121 -8.50 -17.85 2.13
C ALA A 121 -8.13 -16.39 2.44
N ALA A 122 -9.00 -15.43 2.13
CA ALA A 122 -8.82 -14.01 2.49
C ALA A 122 -8.78 -13.82 4.01
N LEU A 123 -9.68 -14.49 4.76
CA LEU A 123 -9.67 -14.49 6.22
C LEU A 123 -8.36 -15.05 6.78
N ALA A 124 -7.84 -16.14 6.21
CA ALA A 124 -6.57 -16.72 6.63
C ALA A 124 -5.39 -15.74 6.41
N ILE A 125 -5.34 -15.07 5.25
CA ILE A 125 -4.30 -14.06 4.97
C ILE A 125 -4.38 -12.89 5.96
N VAL A 126 -5.58 -12.39 6.22
CA VAL A 126 -5.77 -11.26 7.15
C VAL A 126 -5.43 -11.68 8.59
N ALA A 127 -5.89 -12.84 9.04
CA ALA A 127 -5.52 -13.37 10.36
C ALA A 127 -4.00 -13.53 10.49
N GLY A 128 -3.35 -14.00 9.44
CA GLY A 128 -1.89 -14.09 9.37
C GLY A 128 -1.20 -12.72 9.42
N SER A 129 -1.69 -11.73 8.68
CA SER A 129 -1.16 -10.36 8.70
C SER A 129 -1.31 -9.70 10.07
N VAL A 130 -2.45 -9.92 10.74
CA VAL A 130 -2.69 -9.47 12.11
C VAL A 130 -1.73 -10.17 13.08
N ALA A 131 -1.54 -11.49 12.97
CA ALA A 131 -0.63 -12.24 13.82
C ALA A 131 0.82 -11.72 13.72
N LEU A 132 1.29 -11.36 12.52
CA LEU A 132 2.60 -10.73 12.32
C LEU A 132 2.75 -9.41 13.09
N GLY A 133 1.67 -8.67 13.26
CA GLY A 133 1.67 -7.38 13.96
C GLY A 133 1.57 -7.48 15.49
N LEU A 134 1.19 -8.63 16.06
CA LEU A 134 0.96 -8.78 17.49
C LEU A 134 2.23 -8.86 18.35
N GLU A 135 3.38 -9.13 17.74
CA GLU A 135 4.63 -9.44 18.45
C GLU A 135 5.47 -8.22 18.86
N GLN A 136 4.99 -6.99 18.66
CA GLN A 136 5.73 -5.77 18.95
C GLN A 136 5.28 -5.07 20.25
N GLU A 137 6.24 -4.49 21.01
CA GLU A 137 6.03 -3.84 22.29
C GLU A 137 5.14 -2.57 22.23
N ARG A 138 4.55 -2.22 23.39
CA ARG A 138 3.66 -1.04 23.53
C ARG A 138 4.50 0.25 23.52
N PRO A 139 4.15 1.26 22.69
CA PRO A 139 4.80 2.56 22.75
C PRO A 139 4.38 3.34 23.99
N GLU A 140 5.30 4.09 24.56
CA GLU A 140 5.00 5.12 25.56
C GLU A 140 4.13 6.22 24.90
N GLY A 141 3.04 6.64 25.57
CA GLY A 141 2.20 7.76 25.10
C GLY A 141 1.05 7.39 24.15
N PHE A 142 0.51 6.18 24.25
CA PHE A 142 -0.67 5.74 23.48
C PHE A 142 -1.86 6.70 23.55
N LYS A 143 -2.45 7.01 22.38
CA LYS A 143 -3.69 7.79 22.26
C LYS A 143 -4.75 7.01 21.45
N HIS A 144 -5.97 6.97 21.98
CA HIS A 144 -7.11 6.34 21.29
C HIS A 144 -7.38 6.91 19.88
N ALA A 145 -7.09 8.20 19.66
CA ALA A 145 -7.18 8.83 18.36
C ALA A 145 -6.32 8.11 17.30
N GLY A 146 -5.20 7.48 17.67
CA GLY A 146 -4.38 6.70 16.78
C GLY A 146 -5.11 5.50 16.17
N ILE A 147 -5.99 4.85 16.93
CA ILE A 147 -6.83 3.74 16.42
C ILE A 147 -7.86 4.27 15.42
N ALA A 148 -8.47 5.42 15.67
CA ALA A 148 -9.40 6.05 14.73
C ALA A 148 -8.70 6.40 13.40
N PHE A 149 -7.48 6.91 13.45
CA PHE A 149 -6.68 7.17 12.24
C PHE A 149 -6.29 5.87 11.52
N ALA A 150 -5.99 4.79 12.24
CA ALA A 150 -5.73 3.49 11.64
C ALA A 150 -6.96 2.92 10.93
N LEU A 151 -8.14 3.00 11.54
CA LEU A 151 -9.41 2.61 10.93
C LEU A 151 -9.72 3.45 9.68
N ALA A 152 -9.52 4.77 9.76
CA ALA A 152 -9.69 5.64 8.60
C ALA A 152 -8.73 5.26 7.46
N THR A 153 -7.47 4.94 7.77
CA THR A 153 -6.49 4.43 6.78
C THR A 153 -6.96 3.13 6.14
N THR A 154 -7.44 2.17 6.95
CA THR A 154 -8.01 0.90 6.50
C THR A 154 -9.13 1.11 5.49
N PHE A 155 -10.07 1.98 5.83
CA PHE A 155 -11.20 2.30 4.96
C PHE A 155 -10.76 3.00 3.67
N LEU A 156 -9.81 3.94 3.74
CA LEU A 156 -9.28 4.63 2.57
C LEU A 156 -8.54 3.68 1.61
N PHE A 157 -7.77 2.72 2.13
CA PHE A 157 -7.12 1.71 1.31
C PHE A 157 -8.14 0.82 0.61
N ALA A 158 -9.11 0.29 1.37
CA ALA A 158 -10.18 -0.53 0.83
C ALA A 158 -10.96 0.22 -0.25
N SER A 159 -11.44 1.42 0.07
CA SER A 159 -12.21 2.25 -0.89
C SER A 159 -11.42 2.59 -2.15
N ARG A 160 -10.09 2.83 -2.05
CA ARG A 160 -9.24 3.04 -3.21
C ARG A 160 -9.17 1.79 -4.08
N ASP A 161 -9.04 0.60 -3.49
CA ASP A 161 -8.94 -0.66 -4.22
C ASP A 161 -10.23 -0.94 -5.00
N ASP A 162 -11.38 -0.76 -4.37
CA ASP A 162 -12.70 -0.93 -5.01
C ASP A 162 -12.94 0.13 -6.08
N LEU A 163 -12.65 1.41 -5.80
CA LEU A 163 -12.73 2.48 -6.78
C LEU A 163 -11.85 2.20 -8.00
N LEU A 164 -10.62 1.75 -7.78
CA LEU A 164 -9.69 1.39 -8.84
C LEU A 164 -10.25 0.25 -9.71
N ARG A 165 -10.80 -0.80 -9.08
CA ARG A 165 -11.42 -1.90 -9.80
C ARG A 165 -12.64 -1.47 -10.59
N TRP A 166 -13.52 -0.65 -10.00
CA TRP A 166 -14.69 -0.09 -10.68
C TRP A 166 -14.27 0.73 -11.91
N LEU A 167 -13.33 1.67 -11.73
CA LEU A 167 -12.81 2.50 -12.83
C LEU A 167 -12.14 1.66 -13.93
N ALA A 168 -11.44 0.58 -13.56
CA ALA A 168 -10.81 -0.34 -14.50
C ALA A 168 -11.82 -1.08 -15.39
N THR A 169 -13.05 -1.31 -14.89
CA THR A 169 -14.12 -1.98 -15.65
C THR A 169 -15.00 -1.00 -16.40
N ASP A 170 -15.20 0.21 -15.87
CA ASP A 170 -16.09 1.22 -16.41
C ASP A 170 -15.42 2.13 -17.46
N THR A 171 -14.10 2.29 -17.38
CA THR A 171 -13.34 3.15 -18.28
C THR A 171 -12.45 2.35 -19.25
N LYS A 172 -12.11 2.98 -20.38
CA LYS A 172 -11.14 2.44 -21.35
C LYS A 172 -9.70 2.92 -21.07
N VAL A 173 -9.48 3.58 -19.93
CA VAL A 173 -8.16 4.11 -19.56
C VAL A 173 -7.20 2.95 -19.27
N PRO A 174 -6.02 2.91 -19.90
CA PRO A 174 -5.03 1.86 -19.62
C PRO A 174 -4.45 1.96 -18.20
N PRO A 175 -3.99 0.84 -17.60
CA PRO A 175 -3.57 0.79 -16.20
C PRO A 175 -2.38 1.70 -15.85
N LEU A 176 -1.39 1.82 -16.73
CA LEU A 176 -0.19 2.62 -16.44
C LEU A 176 -0.45 4.13 -16.45
N PRO A 177 -1.15 4.72 -17.44
CA PRO A 177 -1.62 6.10 -17.35
C PRO A 177 -2.52 6.36 -16.14
N ALA A 178 -3.43 5.43 -15.81
CA ALA A 178 -4.28 5.52 -14.64
C ALA A 178 -3.46 5.57 -13.33
N ALA A 179 -2.45 4.70 -13.21
CA ALA A 179 -1.54 4.68 -12.06
C ALA A 179 -0.73 5.98 -11.94
N ALA A 180 -0.26 6.54 -13.05
CA ALA A 180 0.46 7.81 -13.05
C ALA A 180 -0.43 8.95 -12.55
N VAL A 181 -1.66 9.05 -13.05
CA VAL A 181 -2.62 10.09 -12.62
C VAL A 181 -3.02 9.91 -11.15
N ALA A 182 -3.24 8.68 -10.68
CA ALA A 182 -3.50 8.43 -9.27
C ALA A 182 -2.29 8.85 -8.40
N MET A 183 -1.06 8.56 -8.82
CA MET A 183 0.12 9.00 -8.08
C MET A 183 0.28 10.52 -8.07
N VAL A 184 -0.13 11.23 -9.14
CA VAL A 184 -0.20 12.70 -9.15
C VAL A 184 -1.18 13.19 -8.07
N GLY A 185 -2.38 12.63 -8.00
CA GLY A 185 -3.38 12.96 -6.97
C GLY A 185 -2.83 12.78 -5.55
N GLY A 186 -2.17 11.64 -5.30
CA GLY A 186 -1.56 11.34 -4.00
C GLY A 186 -0.40 12.28 -3.64
N ALA A 187 0.54 12.48 -4.55
CA ALA A 187 1.68 13.36 -4.34
C ALA A 187 1.23 14.84 -4.14
N ALA A 188 0.26 15.30 -4.93
CA ALA A 188 -0.32 16.64 -4.79
C ALA A 188 -0.99 16.83 -3.42
N THR A 189 -1.78 15.85 -2.96
CA THR A 189 -2.43 15.88 -1.64
C THR A 189 -1.38 15.98 -0.52
N LEU A 190 -0.35 15.14 -0.56
CA LEU A 190 0.74 15.17 0.41
C LEU A 190 1.49 16.50 0.37
N ALA A 191 1.88 16.95 -0.83
CA ALA A 191 2.61 18.21 -0.99
C ALA A 191 1.80 19.40 -0.46
N THR A 192 0.54 19.52 -0.86
CA THR A 192 -0.35 20.60 -0.42
C THR A 192 -0.49 20.63 1.10
N PHE A 193 -0.76 19.47 1.72
CA PHE A 193 -0.91 19.38 3.17
C PHE A 193 0.39 19.77 3.91
N LEU A 194 1.54 19.26 3.46
CA LEU A 194 2.82 19.49 4.13
C LEU A 194 3.36 20.91 3.91
N LEU A 195 3.14 21.48 2.72
CA LEU A 195 3.49 22.88 2.43
C LEU A 195 2.60 23.85 3.20
N ALA A 196 1.28 23.64 3.22
CA ALA A 196 0.34 24.48 3.99
C ALA A 196 0.68 24.51 5.48
N ARG A 197 1.19 23.42 6.02
CA ARG A 197 1.64 23.32 7.41
C ARG A 197 3.08 23.79 7.64
N ARG A 198 3.76 24.29 6.62
CA ARG A 198 5.19 24.70 6.65
C ARG A 198 6.11 23.62 7.26
N ARG A 199 5.75 22.34 7.06
CA ARG A 199 6.47 21.20 7.67
C ARG A 199 7.62 20.66 6.83
N VAL A 200 7.79 21.17 5.62
CA VAL A 200 8.81 20.72 4.67
C VAL A 200 9.51 21.90 4.05
N SER A 201 10.85 21.85 3.98
CA SER A 201 11.68 22.79 3.28
C SER A 201 12.42 22.14 2.11
N PRO A 202 12.76 22.88 1.04
CA PRO A 202 13.53 22.34 -0.08
C PRO A 202 14.86 21.70 0.34
N ALA A 203 15.54 22.30 1.32
CA ALA A 203 16.79 21.77 1.86
C ALA A 203 16.58 20.42 2.56
N ALA A 204 15.48 20.23 3.30
CA ALA A 204 15.15 18.97 3.95
C ALA A 204 14.85 17.88 2.91
N LEU A 205 14.11 18.20 1.84
CA LEU A 205 13.84 17.28 0.74
C LEU A 205 15.14 16.82 0.07
N ARG A 206 16.03 17.76 -0.28
CA ARG A 206 17.30 17.44 -0.93
C ARG A 206 18.20 16.54 -0.07
N ARG A 207 18.22 16.75 1.25
CA ARG A 207 18.98 15.91 2.20
C ARG A 207 18.39 14.50 2.34
N ALA A 208 17.07 14.38 2.27
CA ALA A 208 16.37 13.11 2.40
C ALA A 208 16.43 12.26 1.12
N TRP A 209 16.55 12.90 -0.06
CA TRP A 209 16.47 12.24 -1.36
C TRP A 209 17.32 10.99 -1.49
N PRO A 210 18.64 10.96 -1.17
CA PRO A 210 19.48 9.78 -1.34
C PRO A 210 19.02 8.57 -0.51
N ARG A 211 18.35 8.81 0.63
CA ARG A 211 17.86 7.76 1.52
C ARG A 211 16.49 7.22 1.12
N PHE A 212 15.66 8.03 0.46
CA PHE A 212 14.28 7.69 0.13
C PHE A 212 14.03 7.52 -1.38
N ALA A 213 15.05 7.68 -2.23
CA ALA A 213 14.95 7.38 -3.66
C ALA A 213 14.67 5.89 -3.91
N VAL A 214 15.41 4.98 -3.26
CA VAL A 214 15.21 3.53 -3.41
C VAL A 214 13.81 3.11 -2.97
N PRO A 215 13.31 3.47 -1.76
CA PRO A 215 11.91 3.26 -1.40
C PRO A 215 10.92 3.80 -2.42
N GLY A 216 11.17 5.00 -2.98
CA GLY A 216 10.30 5.61 -3.98
C GLY A 216 10.25 4.83 -5.29
N VAL A 217 11.40 4.34 -5.76
CA VAL A 217 11.46 3.46 -6.96
C VAL A 217 10.65 2.19 -6.72
N LEU A 218 10.84 1.53 -5.59
CA LEU A 218 10.11 0.31 -5.22
C LEU A 218 8.61 0.57 -5.13
N PHE A 219 8.21 1.72 -4.57
CA PHE A 219 6.80 2.11 -4.46
C PHE A 219 6.18 2.36 -5.84
N GLY A 220 6.85 3.11 -6.72
CA GLY A 220 6.37 3.37 -8.08
C GLY A 220 6.21 2.08 -8.89
N ALA A 221 7.19 1.19 -8.82
CA ALA A 221 7.12 -0.12 -9.47
C ALA A 221 6.01 -1.01 -8.88
N SER A 222 5.89 -1.07 -7.55
CA SER A 222 4.79 -1.77 -6.88
C SER A 222 3.42 -1.26 -7.33
N TYR A 223 3.28 0.07 -7.47
CA TYR A 223 2.04 0.72 -7.88
C TYR A 223 1.65 0.38 -9.32
N ALA A 224 2.63 0.26 -10.23
CA ALA A 224 2.39 -0.22 -11.59
C ALA A 224 1.81 -1.65 -11.60
N PHE A 225 2.43 -2.57 -10.85
CA PHE A 225 1.93 -3.94 -10.73
C PHE A 225 0.57 -4.01 -10.03
N LEU A 226 0.30 -3.14 -9.06
CA LEU A 226 -0.97 -3.07 -8.35
C LEU A 226 -2.11 -2.69 -9.31
N PHE A 227 -1.93 -1.65 -10.12
CA PHE A 227 -2.91 -1.23 -11.10
C PHE A 227 -3.15 -2.32 -12.15
N GLU A 228 -2.10 -2.89 -12.71
CA GLU A 228 -2.21 -4.03 -13.62
C GLU A 228 -2.96 -5.21 -13.00
N ALA A 229 -2.78 -5.48 -11.71
CA ALA A 229 -3.47 -6.56 -11.02
C ALA A 229 -4.99 -6.29 -10.92
N TYR A 230 -5.40 -5.09 -10.51
CA TYR A 230 -6.82 -4.72 -10.41
C TYR A 230 -7.52 -4.60 -11.75
N TYR A 231 -6.81 -4.26 -12.82
CA TYR A 231 -7.37 -4.27 -14.17
C TYR A 231 -7.68 -5.69 -14.67
N ARG A 232 -6.91 -6.67 -14.23
CA ARG A 232 -7.01 -8.07 -14.69
C ARG A 232 -7.70 -9.00 -13.70
N GLY A 233 -7.94 -8.57 -12.46
CA GLY A 233 -8.44 -9.42 -11.38
C GLY A 233 -9.51 -8.74 -10.54
N ARG A 234 -10.33 -9.57 -9.90
CA ARG A 234 -11.36 -9.14 -8.94
C ARG A 234 -10.73 -8.70 -7.63
N VAL A 235 -11.38 -7.78 -6.91
CA VAL A 235 -10.94 -7.31 -5.60
C VAL A 235 -10.89 -8.47 -4.61
N THR A 236 -11.88 -9.37 -4.64
CA THR A 236 -11.95 -10.58 -3.80
C THR A 236 -10.72 -11.51 -3.93
N VAL A 237 -9.95 -11.36 -5.02
CA VAL A 237 -8.72 -12.13 -5.27
C VAL A 237 -7.47 -11.27 -5.09
N VAL A 238 -7.48 -10.05 -5.64
CA VAL A 238 -6.29 -9.19 -5.71
C VAL A 238 -5.95 -8.61 -4.35
N SER A 239 -6.95 -8.05 -3.63
CA SER A 239 -6.70 -7.38 -2.36
C SER A 239 -6.09 -8.31 -1.29
N PRO A 240 -6.60 -9.55 -1.06
CA PRO A 240 -5.94 -10.47 -0.15
C PRO A 240 -4.51 -10.87 -0.59
N LEU A 241 -4.27 -11.02 -1.90
CA LEU A 241 -2.92 -11.33 -2.39
C LEU A 241 -1.94 -10.16 -2.18
N VAL A 242 -2.40 -8.93 -2.33
CA VAL A 242 -1.59 -7.74 -2.03
C VAL A 242 -1.25 -7.68 -0.54
N ALA A 243 -2.15 -8.08 0.36
CA ALA A 243 -1.89 -8.13 1.80
C ALA A 243 -0.74 -9.06 2.22
N THR A 244 -0.32 -9.99 1.33
CA THR A 244 0.90 -10.78 1.57
C THR A 244 2.17 -9.93 1.65
N GLU A 245 2.10 -8.63 1.34
CA GLU A 245 3.19 -7.65 1.53
C GLU A 245 3.71 -7.64 2.97
N SER A 246 2.85 -7.89 3.96
CA SER A 246 3.23 -7.99 5.35
C SER A 246 4.23 -9.13 5.61
N LEU A 247 4.03 -10.29 4.96
CA LEU A 247 4.95 -11.42 5.02
C LEU A 247 6.30 -11.06 4.39
N PHE A 248 6.29 -10.45 3.20
CA PHE A 248 7.53 -10.01 2.54
C PHE A 248 8.24 -8.92 3.33
N GLY A 249 7.49 -8.01 3.98
CA GLY A 249 8.03 -7.02 4.89
C GLY A 249 8.80 -7.65 6.05
N VAL A 250 8.24 -8.66 6.70
CA VAL A 250 8.92 -9.41 7.76
C VAL A 250 10.14 -10.16 7.22
N LEU A 251 10.00 -10.86 6.09
CA LEU A 251 11.09 -11.58 5.45
C LEU A 251 12.29 -10.66 5.15
N PHE A 252 12.04 -9.53 4.49
CA PHE A 252 13.11 -8.57 4.19
C PHE A 252 13.65 -7.88 5.44
N ALA A 253 12.82 -7.65 6.47
CA ALA A 253 13.31 -7.12 7.74
C ALA A 253 14.31 -8.08 8.40
N VAL A 254 13.99 -9.37 8.45
CA VAL A 254 14.92 -10.40 8.96
C VAL A 254 16.22 -10.44 8.14
N LEU A 255 16.11 -10.42 6.81
CA LEU A 255 17.29 -10.50 5.92
C LEU A 255 18.18 -9.26 5.99
N LEU A 256 17.61 -8.06 6.02
CA LEU A 256 18.34 -6.80 5.90
C LEU A 256 18.70 -6.18 7.25
N LEU A 257 17.92 -6.40 8.31
CA LEU A 257 18.09 -5.80 9.62
C LEU A 257 18.72 -6.74 10.65
N ARG A 258 18.91 -7.99 10.30
CA ARG A 258 19.63 -9.12 10.95
C ARG A 258 19.45 -9.36 12.46
N ARG A 259 19.37 -8.35 13.33
CA ARG A 259 19.37 -8.51 14.81
C ARG A 259 18.22 -7.77 15.51
N SER A 260 17.38 -7.06 14.80
CA SER A 260 16.32 -6.24 15.42
C SER A 260 14.92 -6.85 15.32
N GLU A 261 14.79 -8.02 14.70
CA GLU A 261 13.49 -8.69 14.52
C GLU A 261 13.58 -10.08 15.16
N LEU A 262 12.81 -10.27 16.24
CA LEU A 262 12.62 -11.58 16.87
C LEU A 262 11.59 -12.35 16.03
N VAL A 263 11.98 -13.52 15.54
CA VAL A 263 11.07 -14.44 14.86
C VAL A 263 10.41 -15.32 15.93
N GLY A 264 9.34 -14.83 16.51
CA GLY A 264 8.57 -15.58 17.49
C GLY A 264 7.48 -16.45 16.87
N ARG A 265 6.73 -17.15 17.71
CA ARG A 265 5.66 -18.08 17.29
C ARG A 265 4.58 -17.39 16.45
N HIS A 266 4.25 -16.14 16.74
CA HIS A 266 3.23 -15.38 16.00
C HIS A 266 3.67 -15.06 14.58
N VAL A 267 4.96 -14.80 14.36
CA VAL A 267 5.53 -14.61 13.02
C VAL A 267 5.43 -15.90 12.21
N LEU A 268 5.73 -17.04 12.83
CA LEU A 268 5.62 -18.34 12.14
C LEU A 268 4.17 -18.70 11.80
N ILE A 269 3.24 -18.55 12.75
CA ILE A 269 1.80 -18.79 12.54
C ILE A 269 1.28 -17.84 11.44
N GLY A 270 1.63 -16.55 11.52
CA GLY A 270 1.24 -15.56 10.52
C GLY A 270 1.73 -15.90 9.12
N ALA A 271 2.99 -16.30 9.00
CA ALA A 271 3.58 -16.71 7.72
C ALA A 271 2.86 -17.92 7.12
N VAL A 272 2.58 -18.96 7.92
CA VAL A 272 1.85 -20.16 7.47
C VAL A 272 0.45 -19.80 6.99
N LEU A 273 -0.30 -19.00 7.74
CA LEU A 273 -1.66 -18.56 7.36
C LEU A 273 -1.65 -17.79 6.04
N ILE A 274 -0.71 -16.84 5.87
CA ILE A 274 -0.60 -16.04 4.65
C ILE A 274 -0.25 -16.91 3.44
N VAL A 275 0.75 -17.79 3.57
CA VAL A 275 1.19 -18.66 2.47
C VAL A 275 0.08 -19.63 2.08
N THR A 276 -0.59 -20.24 3.06
CA THR A 276 -1.69 -21.18 2.79
C THR A 276 -2.86 -20.48 2.11
N GLY A 277 -3.29 -19.31 2.62
CA GLY A 277 -4.36 -18.54 2.00
C GLY A 277 -4.02 -18.09 0.58
N ALA A 278 -2.80 -17.60 0.34
CA ALA A 278 -2.35 -17.22 -0.99
C ALA A 278 -2.28 -18.39 -1.97
N ALA A 279 -1.85 -19.58 -1.51
CA ALA A 279 -1.82 -20.80 -2.31
C ALA A 279 -3.24 -21.26 -2.70
N VAL A 280 -4.20 -21.20 -1.77
CA VAL A 280 -5.62 -21.52 -2.04
C VAL A 280 -6.20 -20.57 -3.08
N ILE A 281 -5.97 -19.24 -2.96
CA ILE A 281 -6.42 -18.27 -3.96
C ILE A 281 -5.78 -18.55 -5.33
N GLY A 282 -4.49 -18.93 -5.35
CA GLY A 282 -3.78 -19.26 -6.58
C GLY A 282 -4.33 -20.52 -7.29
N ALA A 283 -4.75 -21.52 -6.51
CA ALA A 283 -5.29 -22.79 -7.01
C ALA A 283 -6.76 -22.71 -7.48
N THR A 284 -7.52 -21.69 -7.02
CA THR A 284 -8.96 -21.55 -7.30
C THR A 284 -9.30 -20.59 -8.44
N ARG A 285 -8.28 -20.13 -9.16
CA ARG A 285 -8.42 -19.26 -10.34
C ARG A 285 -8.92 -19.97 -11.58
#